data_9fd002edce31f25e182f017bdf2970a1
#
_entry.id   9fd002edce31f25e182f017bdf2970a1
#
_cell.length_a   1.000
_cell.length_b   1.000
_cell.length_c   1.000
_cell.angle_alpha   90.00
_cell.angle_beta   90.00
_cell.angle_gamma   90.00
#
_symmetry.space_group_name_H-M   'P 1'
#
loop_
_entity.id
_entity.type
_entity.pdbx_description
1 polymer ?
#
loop_
_entity_poly.entity_id
_entity_poly.type
_entity_poly.pdbx_seq_one_letter_code
_entity_poly.pdbx_strand_id
1 'polypeptide(L)'
;MGLEKRVNEKIVYLSDESFESDVLQSEHPVLVDYWAEWCGPCKMIAPILEEIADEYDGRLTVAKLNIDDNANTPPKYGIRGIPTLMLFKGGAVEATKVGALSKSQLTAFLDSNI
;
A
#
# COMPACT_ATOMS: atom_id res chain seq x y z
N MET A 1 -10.92 2.07 27.61
CA MET A 1 -10.60 1.73 27.32
C MET A 1 -9.47 1.58 26.69
N GLY A 2 -8.70 2.04 26.31
CA GLY A 2 -7.47 1.88 25.64
C GLY A 2 -7.34 0.64 24.82
N LEU A 3 -8.45 0.14 24.49
CA LEU A 3 -8.43 -1.09 23.74
C LEU A 3 -8.52 -0.87 22.27
N GLU A 4 -8.70 0.37 21.89
CA GLU A 4 -8.80 0.62 20.50
C GLU A 4 -7.45 0.38 19.85
N LYS A 5 -7.48 -0.16 18.66
CA LYS A 5 -6.30 -0.35 17.86
C LYS A 5 -5.65 0.96 17.59
N ARG A 6 -4.33 0.95 17.64
CA ARG A 6 -3.59 2.10 17.18
C ARG A 6 -3.68 2.15 15.67
N VAL A 7 -4.02 3.30 15.16
CA VAL A 7 -4.13 3.54 13.73
C VAL A 7 -3.08 4.56 13.34
N ASN A 8 -2.27 4.24 12.33
CA ASN A 8 -1.32 5.19 11.80
C ASN A 8 -2.07 6.11 10.85
N GLU A 9 -2.21 7.35 11.23
CA GLU A 9 -2.99 8.33 10.46
C GLU A 9 -2.35 8.64 9.11
N LYS A 10 -1.10 8.24 8.90
CA LYS A 10 -0.43 8.46 7.62
C LYS A 10 -0.67 7.35 6.63
N ILE A 11 -1.35 6.28 7.04
CA ILE A 11 -1.73 5.20 6.14
C ILE A 11 -3.18 5.42 5.71
N VAL A 12 -3.41 5.40 4.41
CA VAL A 12 -4.75 5.56 3.84
C VAL A 12 -5.35 4.18 3.61
N TYR A 13 -6.55 3.97 4.16
CA TYR A 13 -7.26 2.72 3.96
C TYR A 13 -8.23 2.90 2.80
N LEU A 14 -7.97 2.16 1.72
CA LEU A 14 -8.67 2.33 0.45
C LEU A 14 -9.90 1.46 0.35
N SER A 15 -10.82 1.86 -0.51
CA SER A 15 -11.93 1.04 -0.95
C SER A 15 -12.00 1.11 -2.47
N ASP A 16 -12.81 0.21 -3.07
CA ASP A 16 -13.05 0.31 -4.51
C ASP A 16 -13.57 1.68 -4.88
N GLU A 17 -14.43 2.27 -4.02
CA GLU A 17 -15.02 3.58 -4.28
C GLU A 17 -14.04 4.73 -4.15
N SER A 18 -13.07 4.62 -3.24
CA SER A 18 -12.13 5.72 -2.99
C SER A 18 -10.85 5.63 -3.81
N PHE A 19 -10.65 4.53 -4.55
CA PHE A 19 -9.38 4.28 -5.21
C PHE A 19 -9.02 5.38 -6.20
N GLU A 20 -9.97 5.82 -6.98
CA GLU A 20 -9.68 6.83 -7.99
C GLU A 20 -9.23 8.14 -7.33
N SER A 21 -9.98 8.63 -6.35
CA SER A 21 -9.65 9.91 -5.73
C SER A 21 -8.38 9.83 -4.89
N ASP A 22 -8.19 8.72 -4.17
CA ASP A 22 -7.08 8.62 -3.23
C ASP A 22 -5.78 8.20 -3.90
N VAL A 23 -5.84 7.46 -5.01
CA VAL A 23 -4.65 6.92 -5.67
C VAL A 23 -4.44 7.57 -7.03
N LEU A 24 -5.43 7.49 -7.91
CA LEU A 24 -5.24 7.90 -9.30
C LEU A 24 -5.14 9.41 -9.46
N GLN A 25 -5.79 10.16 -8.58
CA GLN A 25 -5.77 11.62 -8.62
C GLN A 25 -4.81 12.24 -7.61
N SER A 26 -4.00 11.41 -6.96
CA SER A 26 -3.07 11.91 -5.94
C SER A 26 -1.94 12.71 -6.58
N GLU A 27 -1.56 13.82 -5.92
CA GLU A 27 -0.44 14.63 -6.34
C GLU A 27 0.90 14.01 -5.95
N HIS A 28 0.89 13.14 -4.94
CA HIS A 28 2.09 12.43 -4.49
C HIS A 28 2.08 11.01 -5.03
N PRO A 29 3.25 10.39 -5.17
CA PRO A 29 3.29 8.95 -5.42
C PRO A 29 2.55 8.20 -4.32
N VAL A 30 1.90 7.11 -4.69
CA VAL A 30 1.15 6.28 -3.74
C VAL A 30 1.61 4.84 -3.84
N LEU A 31 2.03 4.29 -2.70
CA LEU A 31 2.36 2.88 -2.61
C LEU A 31 1.11 2.15 -2.11
N VAL A 32 0.56 1.27 -2.94
CA VAL A 32 -0.63 0.51 -2.59
C VAL A 32 -0.23 -0.90 -2.19
N ASP A 33 -0.65 -1.31 -1.00
CA ASP A 33 -0.46 -2.66 -0.47
C ASP A 33 -1.78 -3.41 -0.61
N TYR A 34 -1.81 -4.40 -1.51
CA TYR A 34 -2.96 -5.31 -1.65
C TYR A 34 -2.76 -6.45 -0.65
N TRP A 35 -3.69 -6.60 0.29
CA TRP A 35 -3.51 -7.51 1.42
C TRP A 35 -4.82 -8.16 1.84
N ALA A 36 -4.74 -9.15 2.74
CA ALA A 36 -5.92 -9.77 3.37
C ALA A 36 -5.57 -10.19 4.79
N GLU A 37 -6.60 -10.31 5.63
CA GLU A 37 -6.40 -10.68 7.04
C GLU A 37 -5.79 -12.07 7.20
N TRP A 38 -6.12 -13.00 6.31
CA TRP A 38 -5.62 -14.38 6.41
C TRP A 38 -4.20 -14.54 5.90
N CYS A 39 -3.61 -13.50 5.39
CA CYS A 39 -2.31 -13.56 4.72
C CYS A 39 -1.19 -13.28 5.72
N GLY A 40 -0.43 -14.33 6.09
CA GLY A 40 0.68 -14.20 7.03
C GLY A 40 1.76 -13.23 6.56
N PRO A 41 2.28 -13.40 5.34
CA PRO A 41 3.29 -12.45 4.83
C PRO A 41 2.81 -11.01 4.79
N CYS A 42 1.52 -10.78 4.55
CA CYS A 42 0.97 -9.43 4.59
C CYS A 42 1.12 -8.80 5.97
N LYS A 43 0.90 -9.61 7.00
CA LYS A 43 1.01 -9.13 8.37
C LYS A 43 2.45 -8.88 8.77
N MET A 44 3.39 -9.61 8.16
CA MET A 44 4.81 -9.41 8.44
C MET A 44 5.31 -8.06 7.97
N ILE A 45 4.76 -7.55 6.86
CA ILE A 45 5.23 -6.26 6.34
C ILE A 45 4.43 -5.08 6.90
N ALA A 46 3.35 -5.32 7.62
CA ALA A 46 2.52 -4.22 8.12
C ALA A 46 3.31 -3.23 8.98
N PRO A 47 4.14 -3.68 9.95
CA PRO A 47 4.94 -2.72 10.73
C PRO A 47 5.96 -1.96 9.87
N ILE A 48 6.50 -2.62 8.83
CA ILE A 48 7.45 -1.99 7.93
C ILE A 48 6.77 -0.86 7.16
N LEU A 49 5.54 -1.10 6.70
CA LEU A 49 4.79 -0.08 5.98
C LEU A 49 4.47 1.11 6.86
N GLU A 50 4.23 0.89 8.15
CA GLU A 50 4.00 2.00 9.06
C GLU A 50 5.25 2.85 9.21
N GLU A 51 6.43 2.22 9.30
CA GLU A 51 7.68 2.97 9.35
C GLU A 51 7.91 3.76 8.06
N ILE A 52 7.62 3.13 6.92
CA ILE A 52 7.76 3.81 5.63
C ILE A 52 6.81 5.01 5.55
N ALA A 53 5.58 4.84 6.01
CA ALA A 53 4.61 5.95 5.99
C ALA A 53 5.11 7.15 6.79
N ASP A 54 5.77 6.88 7.92
CA ASP A 54 6.33 7.95 8.74
C ASP A 54 7.55 8.58 8.09
N GLU A 55 8.46 7.75 7.55
CA GLU A 55 9.73 8.24 7.01
C GLU A 55 9.56 8.99 5.69
N TYR A 56 8.56 8.61 4.91
CA TYR A 56 8.32 9.21 3.59
C TYR A 56 7.17 10.22 3.61
N ASP A 57 6.73 10.61 4.79
CA ASP A 57 5.64 11.58 4.93
C ASP A 57 5.97 12.85 4.14
N GLY A 58 5.01 13.31 3.34
CA GLY A 58 5.20 14.47 2.48
C GLY A 58 5.77 14.15 1.11
N ARG A 59 6.32 12.94 0.90
CA ARG A 59 6.90 12.53 -0.37
C ARG A 59 6.19 11.35 -1.00
N LEU A 60 5.55 10.54 -0.17
CA LEU A 60 4.89 9.30 -0.58
C LEU A 60 3.70 9.07 0.33
N THR A 61 2.60 8.65 -0.25
CA THR A 61 1.45 8.18 0.52
C THR A 61 1.48 6.65 0.54
N VAL A 62 1.35 6.06 1.72
CA VAL A 62 1.20 4.61 1.85
C VAL A 62 -0.28 4.30 2.03
N ALA A 63 -0.80 3.40 1.21
CA ALA A 63 -2.21 3.05 1.23
C ALA A 63 -2.37 1.54 1.23
N LYS A 64 -3.49 1.05 1.79
CA LYS A 64 -3.75 -0.38 1.90
C LYS A 64 -5.13 -0.69 1.35
N LEU A 65 -5.23 -1.74 0.55
CA LEU A 65 -6.51 -2.21 0.00
C LEU A 65 -6.71 -3.67 0.41
N ASN A 66 -7.74 -3.92 1.22
CA ASN A 66 -8.10 -5.28 1.60
C ASN A 66 -8.86 -5.92 0.44
N ILE A 67 -8.31 -7.00 -0.13
CA ILE A 67 -8.88 -7.60 -1.34
C ILE A 67 -10.17 -8.35 -1.08
N ASP A 68 -10.41 -8.77 0.17
CA ASP A 68 -11.65 -9.48 0.49
C ASP A 68 -12.84 -8.53 0.55
N ASP A 69 -12.58 -7.29 0.96
CA ASP A 69 -13.64 -6.29 1.08
C ASP A 69 -13.80 -5.47 -0.21
N ASN A 70 -12.86 -5.59 -1.15
CA ASN A 70 -12.80 -4.73 -2.32
C ASN A 70 -12.42 -5.57 -3.54
N ALA A 71 -13.41 -6.26 -4.11
CA ALA A 71 -13.17 -7.24 -5.16
C ALA A 71 -12.99 -6.64 -6.55
N ASN A 72 -13.32 -5.37 -6.73
CA ASN A 72 -13.36 -4.77 -8.07
C ASN A 72 -11.99 -4.22 -8.51
N THR A 73 -11.24 -3.64 -7.59
CA THR A 73 -9.96 -3.00 -7.95
C THR A 73 -8.84 -3.99 -8.27
N PRO A 74 -8.61 -5.05 -7.47
CA PRO A 74 -7.47 -5.92 -7.73
C PRO A 74 -7.43 -6.52 -9.14
N PRO A 75 -8.55 -7.01 -9.70
CA PRO A 75 -8.47 -7.58 -11.07
C PRO A 75 -8.08 -6.57 -12.13
N LYS A 76 -8.38 -5.29 -11.90
CA LYS A 76 -8.03 -4.24 -12.88
C LYS A 76 -6.52 -4.11 -13.02
N TYR A 77 -5.77 -4.49 -11.99
CA TYR A 77 -4.32 -4.35 -12.00
C TYR A 77 -3.61 -5.70 -12.02
N GLY A 78 -4.36 -6.78 -12.31
CA GLY A 78 -3.77 -8.10 -12.47
C GLY A 78 -3.21 -8.69 -11.19
N ILE A 79 -3.79 -8.36 -10.04
CA ILE A 79 -3.30 -8.85 -8.76
C ILE A 79 -3.65 -10.31 -8.61
N ARG A 80 -2.62 -11.17 -8.46
CA ARG A 80 -2.79 -12.62 -8.36
C ARG A 80 -2.27 -13.18 -7.04
N GLY A 81 -1.30 -12.52 -6.44
CA GLY A 81 -0.74 -12.94 -5.17
C GLY A 81 -0.67 -11.78 -4.22
N ILE A 82 -0.65 -12.07 -2.94
CA ILE A 82 -0.53 -11.04 -1.91
C ILE A 82 0.54 -11.44 -0.90
N PRO A 83 1.23 -10.43 -0.31
CA PRO A 83 1.04 -9.01 -0.60
C PRO A 83 1.60 -8.64 -1.97
N THR A 84 0.95 -7.69 -2.62
CA THR A 84 1.50 -7.03 -3.80
C THR A 84 1.63 -5.56 -3.45
N LEU A 85 2.81 -5.01 -3.70
CA LEU A 85 3.10 -3.60 -3.46
C LEU A 85 3.24 -2.92 -4.82
N MET A 86 2.35 -1.96 -5.08
CA MET A 86 2.29 -1.32 -6.39
C MET A 86 2.43 0.19 -6.21
N LEU A 87 3.42 0.76 -6.86
CA LEU A 87 3.69 2.19 -6.77
C LEU A 87 3.03 2.90 -7.93
N PHE A 88 2.18 3.86 -7.60
CA PHE A 88 1.51 4.72 -8.57
C PHE A 88 2.14 6.10 -8.57
N LYS A 89 2.35 6.66 -9.77
CA LYS A 89 2.81 8.03 -9.94
C LYS A 89 1.98 8.67 -11.02
N GLY A 90 1.34 9.80 -10.69
CA GLY A 90 0.53 10.51 -11.67
C GLY A 90 -0.61 9.68 -12.21
N GLY A 91 -1.15 8.78 -11.42
CA GLY A 91 -2.27 7.94 -11.82
C GLY A 91 -1.89 6.69 -12.59
N ALA A 92 -0.59 6.45 -12.81
CA ALA A 92 -0.12 5.29 -13.56
C ALA A 92 0.75 4.39 -12.69
N VAL A 93 0.73 3.09 -12.99
CA VAL A 93 1.58 2.14 -12.28
C VAL A 93 3.02 2.36 -12.71
N GLU A 94 3.87 2.68 -11.75
CA GLU A 94 5.30 2.91 -12.01
C GLU A 94 6.10 1.63 -11.82
N ALA A 95 5.82 0.88 -10.75
CA ALA A 95 6.58 -0.33 -10.42
C ALA A 95 5.76 -1.22 -9.50
N THR A 96 6.07 -2.51 -9.50
CA THR A 96 5.32 -3.51 -8.73
C THR A 96 6.28 -4.52 -8.12
N LYS A 97 6.02 -4.91 -6.87
CA LYS A 97 6.71 -6.01 -6.22
C LYS A 97 5.70 -6.95 -5.59
N VAL A 98 5.90 -8.25 -5.76
CA VAL A 98 5.04 -9.26 -5.17
C VAL A 98 5.81 -9.95 -4.05
N GLY A 99 5.14 -10.15 -2.92
CA GLY A 99 5.73 -10.84 -1.78
C GLY A 99 6.21 -9.88 -0.70
N ALA A 100 6.54 -10.46 0.46
CA ALA A 100 7.01 -9.67 1.60
C ALA A 100 8.46 -9.25 1.36
N LEU A 101 8.71 -7.96 1.48
CA LEU A 101 10.06 -7.41 1.36
C LEU A 101 10.56 -7.00 2.72
N SER A 102 11.89 -7.05 2.91
CA SER A 102 12.50 -6.42 4.07
C SER A 102 12.39 -4.91 3.92
N LYS A 103 12.62 -4.20 5.04
CA LYS A 103 12.57 -2.75 4.99
C LYS A 103 13.61 -2.19 4.03
N SER A 104 14.83 -2.74 4.04
CA SER A 104 15.88 -2.24 3.15
C SER A 104 15.54 -2.50 1.68
N GLN A 105 14.93 -3.65 1.38
CA GLN A 105 14.49 -3.92 0.00
C GLN A 105 13.40 -2.95 -0.43
N LEU A 106 12.46 -2.68 0.47
CA LEU A 106 11.37 -1.77 0.15
C LEU A 106 11.87 -0.35 -0.02
N THR A 107 12.78 0.10 0.86
CA THR A 107 13.38 1.42 0.75
C THR A 107 14.11 1.57 -0.58
N ALA A 108 14.90 0.56 -0.97
CA ALA A 108 15.61 0.60 -2.25
C ALA A 108 14.64 0.66 -3.42
N PHE A 109 13.56 -0.10 -3.35
CA PHE A 109 12.53 -0.09 -4.39
C PHE A 109 11.90 1.30 -4.53
N LEU A 110 11.56 1.90 -3.40
CA LEU A 110 10.94 3.23 -3.42
C LEU A 110 11.91 4.30 -3.90
N ASP A 111 13.12 4.31 -3.38
CA ASP A 111 14.09 5.34 -3.73
C ASP A 111 14.48 5.29 -5.19
N SER A 112 14.37 4.11 -5.81
CA SER A 112 14.66 3.97 -7.24
C SER A 112 13.52 4.44 -8.14
N ASN A 113 12.32 4.63 -7.58
CA ASN A 113 11.13 4.85 -8.41
C ASN A 113 10.34 6.11 -8.04
N ILE A 114 10.65 6.77 -6.94
CA ILE A 114 9.96 8.04 -6.61
C ILE A 114 10.87 9.28 -6.82
#